data_5c857eeddd1eec375fc7dd25840d1569
#
_entry.id   5c857eeddd1eec375fc7dd25840d1569
#
_cell.length_a   1.000
_cell.length_b   1.000
_cell.length_c   1.000
_cell.angle_alpha   90.00
_cell.angle_beta   90.00
_cell.angle_gamma   90.00
#
_symmetry.space_group_name_H-M   'P 1'
#
loop_
_entity.id
_entity.type
_entity.pdbx_description
1 polymer ?
#
loop_
_entity_poly.entity_id
_entity_poly.type
_entity_poly.pdbx_seq_one_letter_code
_entity_poly.pdbx_strand_id
1 'polypeptide(L)'
;MAPRSLSFLGLIALVIALGGCAFAASPALTLGGARTAAGEALRLSERGSQLVGIGYAVISVQNHSNPEQRRLLAIRSSKLDAYRALAEQVFGQYLDADTTIGEMMIEDDRFRARVEGVIYGARLVSIEPVGDDSYQTTLSLDQHVVQDLRALYLGYFAHTGNPS
;
A
#
# COMPACT_ATOMS: atom_id res chain seq x y z
N MET A 1 22.31 65.42 -2.74
CA MET A 1 21.15 66.21 -3.14
C MET A 1 19.90 65.46 -2.64
N ALA A 2 19.41 65.88 -1.48
CA ALA A 2 18.00 65.68 -1.07
C ALA A 2 17.21 66.87 -1.64
N PRO A 3 15.88 66.95 -1.62
CA PRO A 3 14.97 66.53 -0.57
C PRO A 3 13.50 66.19 -1.00
N ARG A 4 12.69 66.00 0.06
CA ARG A 4 11.27 66.34 0.30
C ARG A 4 10.23 65.27 -0.01
N SER A 5 9.68 64.64 1.00
CA SER A 5 8.64 65.02 1.99
C SER A 5 7.33 65.49 1.34
N LEU A 6 6.22 64.82 1.63
CA LEU A 6 4.99 65.43 2.14
C LEU A 6 3.95 64.36 2.48
N SER A 7 3.68 64.30 3.76
CA SER A 7 2.49 63.96 4.49
C SER A 7 1.20 64.37 3.82
N PHE A 8 0.17 63.57 3.89
CA PHE A 8 -1.23 64.03 4.02
C PHE A 8 -1.96 63.20 5.04
N LEU A 9 -2.18 63.82 6.16
CA LEU A 9 -3.15 63.51 7.19
C LEU A 9 -4.55 64.00 6.74
N GLY A 10 -5.56 63.30 7.11
CA GLY A 10 -6.96 63.76 7.12
C GLY A 10 -7.87 62.74 6.51
N LEU A 11 -8.90 62.31 7.05
CA LEU A 11 -9.90 62.86 7.96
C LEU A 11 -10.83 61.73 8.42
N ILE A 12 -11.12 61.71 9.67
CA ILE A 12 -12.13 60.94 10.38
C ILE A 12 -13.52 61.21 9.79
N ALA A 13 -14.28 60.18 9.48
CA ALA A 13 -15.74 60.24 9.44
C ALA A 13 -16.35 59.02 10.10
N LEU A 14 -16.76 59.22 11.33
CA LEU A 14 -17.59 58.38 12.16
C LEU A 14 -19.01 58.36 11.58
N VAL A 15 -19.50 57.18 11.15
CA VAL A 15 -20.95 56.97 10.95
C VAL A 15 -21.36 55.74 11.75
N ILE A 16 -21.97 55.99 12.89
CA ILE A 16 -22.73 55.02 13.67
C ILE A 16 -24.10 54.94 13.02
N ALA A 17 -24.45 53.79 12.47
CA ALA A 17 -25.84 53.45 12.15
C ALA A 17 -26.18 52.10 12.80
N LEU A 18 -27.02 52.20 13.79
CA LEU A 18 -27.74 51.09 14.43
C LEU A 18 -28.65 50.42 13.39
N GLY A 19 -28.72 49.12 13.43
CA GLY A 19 -29.86 48.40 12.87
C GLY A 19 -29.54 47.05 12.23
N GLY A 20 -29.99 46.01 12.88
CA GLY A 20 -30.22 44.74 12.20
C GLY A 20 -29.57 43.51 12.85
N CYS A 21 -30.25 42.93 13.84
CA CYS A 21 -30.09 41.53 14.18
C CYS A 21 -30.40 40.68 12.96
N ALA A 22 -29.39 40.39 12.14
CA ALA A 22 -29.43 39.28 11.20
C ALA A 22 -29.06 38.03 11.97
N PHE A 23 -30.04 37.23 12.29
CA PHE A 23 -29.93 35.86 12.77
C PHE A 23 -29.22 35.07 11.64
N ALA A 24 -27.91 35.00 11.73
CA ALA A 24 -27.11 34.17 10.84
C ALA A 24 -27.44 32.72 11.18
N ALA A 25 -28.26 32.12 10.31
CA ALA A 25 -28.46 30.67 10.28
C ALA A 25 -27.11 30.00 10.22
N SER A 26 -26.73 29.30 11.27
CA SER A 26 -25.58 28.41 11.29
C SER A 26 -25.71 27.42 10.13
N PRO A 27 -24.73 27.27 9.27
CA PRO A 27 -24.77 26.18 8.31
C PRO A 27 -24.82 24.89 9.13
N ALA A 28 -25.92 24.14 8.99
CA ALA A 28 -26.01 22.78 9.50
C ALA A 28 -24.81 22.03 8.96
N LEU A 29 -23.90 21.65 9.86
CA LEU A 29 -22.84 20.67 9.53
C LEU A 29 -23.56 19.42 9.03
N THR A 30 -23.55 19.23 7.72
CA THR A 30 -24.02 18.00 7.10
C THR A 30 -23.12 16.88 7.60
N LEU A 31 -23.64 16.04 8.50
CA LEU A 31 -22.97 14.83 9.02
C LEU A 31 -22.59 13.82 7.89
N GLY A 32 -22.91 14.11 6.65
CA GLY A 32 -22.58 13.29 5.49
C GLY A 32 -21.08 13.28 5.13
N GLY A 33 -20.39 14.42 5.31
CA GLY A 33 -18.97 14.54 4.96
C GLY A 33 -18.02 13.80 5.90
N ALA A 34 -18.37 13.70 7.18
CA ALA A 34 -17.53 13.00 8.16
C ALA A 34 -17.55 11.47 7.98
N ARG A 35 -18.68 10.91 7.51
CA ARG A 35 -18.79 9.47 7.24
C ARG A 35 -18.02 9.04 5.98
N THR A 36 -17.97 9.88 4.96
CA THR A 36 -17.18 9.59 3.75
C THR A 36 -15.68 9.69 4.01
N ALA A 37 -15.23 10.72 4.74
CA ALA A 37 -13.81 10.87 5.10
C ALA A 37 -13.31 9.75 6.02
N ALA A 38 -14.11 9.33 7.01
CA ALA A 38 -13.78 8.21 7.88
C ALA A 38 -13.73 6.88 7.11
N GLY A 39 -14.66 6.66 6.18
CA GLY A 39 -14.68 5.47 5.31
C GLY A 39 -13.49 5.44 4.34
N GLU A 40 -13.06 6.59 3.86
CA GLU A 40 -11.91 6.71 2.97
C GLU A 40 -10.59 6.57 3.73
N ALA A 41 -10.48 7.14 4.94
CA ALA A 41 -9.34 6.94 5.83
C ALA A 41 -9.19 5.46 6.24
N LEU A 42 -10.31 4.76 6.51
CA LEU A 42 -10.30 3.33 6.82
C LEU A 42 -9.80 2.51 5.61
N ARG A 43 -10.26 2.82 4.40
CA ARG A 43 -9.80 2.16 3.16
C ARG A 43 -8.33 2.44 2.84
N LEU A 44 -7.83 3.63 3.16
CA LEU A 44 -6.42 3.99 3.03
C LEU A 44 -5.57 3.25 4.07
N SER A 45 -6.08 3.08 5.29
CA SER A 45 -5.45 2.27 6.33
C SER A 45 -5.40 0.78 5.93
N GLU A 46 -6.48 0.24 5.38
CA GLU A 46 -6.49 -1.14 4.87
C GLU A 46 -5.54 -1.35 3.69
N ARG A 47 -5.36 -0.36 2.81
CA ARG A 47 -4.37 -0.41 1.72
C ARG A 47 -2.93 -0.35 2.24
N GLY A 48 -2.67 0.37 3.33
CA GLY A 48 -1.37 0.42 3.99
C GLY A 48 -0.97 -0.87 4.72
N SER A 49 -1.93 -1.79 4.90
CA SER A 49 -1.71 -3.07 5.59
C SER A 49 -1.59 -4.27 4.64
N GLN A 50 -1.38 -4.04 3.33
CA GLN A 50 -1.26 -5.11 2.34
C GLN A 50 0.08 -5.02 1.60
N LEU A 51 0.72 -6.18 1.43
CA LEU A 51 1.81 -6.36 0.48
C LEU A 51 1.23 -6.66 -0.89
N VAL A 52 1.71 -5.98 -1.93
CA VAL A 52 1.19 -6.12 -3.30
C VAL A 52 2.30 -6.53 -4.23
N GLY A 53 2.16 -7.70 -4.83
CA GLY A 53 3.04 -8.19 -5.90
C GLY A 53 2.42 -7.91 -7.26
N ILE A 54 3.14 -7.23 -8.14
CA ILE A 54 2.74 -6.98 -9.52
C ILE A 54 3.75 -7.65 -10.43
N GLY A 55 3.27 -8.45 -11.38
CA GLY A 55 4.11 -9.13 -12.35
C GLY A 55 3.62 -8.94 -13.78
N TYR A 56 4.56 -8.95 -14.72
CA TYR A 56 4.30 -8.72 -16.14
C TYR A 56 4.83 -9.86 -16.98
N ALA A 57 4.18 -10.10 -18.14
CA ALA A 57 4.71 -11.00 -19.16
C ALA A 57 4.27 -10.60 -20.56
N VAL A 58 5.20 -10.65 -21.49
CA VAL A 58 4.98 -10.33 -22.91
C VAL A 58 4.49 -11.59 -23.63
N ILE A 59 3.46 -11.45 -24.49
CA ILE A 59 2.82 -12.55 -25.22
C ILE A 59 3.72 -13.06 -26.34
N SER A 60 4.32 -12.15 -27.11
CA SER A 60 5.11 -12.49 -28.30
C SER A 60 6.37 -13.30 -27.99
N VAL A 61 6.94 -13.14 -26.77
CA VAL A 61 8.15 -13.90 -26.36
C VAL A 61 7.82 -15.29 -25.82
N GLN A 62 6.55 -15.65 -25.67
CA GLN A 62 6.18 -16.99 -25.18
C GLN A 62 6.44 -18.05 -26.26
N ASN A 63 7.12 -19.13 -25.87
CA ASN A 63 7.53 -20.18 -26.79
C ASN A 63 6.38 -21.13 -27.14
N HIS A 64 5.51 -20.71 -28.05
CA HIS A 64 4.46 -21.56 -28.62
C HIS A 64 4.02 -21.04 -29.99
N SER A 65 3.66 -21.96 -30.91
CA SER A 65 3.21 -21.60 -32.27
C SER A 65 1.80 -21.03 -32.32
N ASN A 66 0.92 -21.51 -31.44
CA ASN A 66 -0.48 -21.06 -31.37
C ASN A 66 -0.59 -19.76 -30.57
N PRO A 67 -1.23 -18.68 -31.13
CA PRO A 67 -1.41 -17.39 -30.46
C PRO A 67 -2.18 -17.48 -29.14
N GLU A 68 -3.21 -18.31 -29.07
CA GLU A 68 -4.03 -18.44 -27.85
C GLU A 68 -3.23 -19.12 -26.73
N GLN A 69 -2.39 -20.08 -27.07
CA GLN A 69 -1.50 -20.70 -26.10
C GLN A 69 -0.43 -19.71 -25.61
N ARG A 70 0.10 -18.85 -26.46
CA ARG A 70 1.01 -17.77 -26.04
C ARG A 70 0.36 -16.85 -25.03
N ARG A 71 -0.90 -16.45 -25.23
CA ARG A 71 -1.65 -15.64 -24.27
C ARG A 71 -1.79 -16.34 -22.93
N LEU A 72 -2.17 -17.62 -22.91
CA LEU A 72 -2.29 -18.39 -21.68
C LEU A 72 -0.94 -18.54 -20.96
N LEU A 73 0.16 -18.70 -21.70
CA LEU A 73 1.51 -18.74 -21.14
C LEU A 73 1.88 -17.38 -20.54
N ALA A 74 1.59 -16.26 -21.23
CA ALA A 74 1.84 -14.93 -20.71
C ALA A 74 1.07 -14.67 -19.40
N ILE A 75 -0.19 -15.06 -19.31
CA ILE A 75 -0.99 -14.98 -18.09
C ILE A 75 -0.34 -15.78 -16.94
N ARG A 76 0.13 -17.01 -17.21
CA ARG A 76 0.82 -17.82 -16.20
C ARG A 76 2.16 -17.21 -15.79
N SER A 77 2.92 -16.71 -16.76
CA SER A 77 4.22 -16.08 -16.51
C SER A 77 4.09 -14.79 -15.71
N SER A 78 3.10 -13.92 -16.02
CA SER A 78 2.83 -12.72 -15.25
C SER A 78 2.43 -13.03 -13.81
N LYS A 79 1.66 -14.12 -13.60
CA LYS A 79 1.33 -14.59 -12.26
C LYS A 79 2.55 -15.07 -11.47
N LEU A 80 3.46 -15.81 -12.10
CA LEU A 80 4.70 -16.24 -11.47
C LEU A 80 5.60 -15.06 -11.12
N ASP A 81 5.67 -14.07 -11.99
CA ASP A 81 6.42 -12.84 -11.76
C ASP A 81 5.84 -12.04 -10.59
N ALA A 82 4.51 -11.94 -10.49
CA ALA A 82 3.84 -11.32 -9.35
C ALA A 82 4.11 -12.05 -8.01
N TYR A 83 4.18 -13.39 -8.02
CA TYR A 83 4.58 -14.16 -6.83
C TYR A 83 6.04 -13.88 -6.44
N ARG A 84 6.94 -13.73 -7.42
CA ARG A 84 8.35 -13.38 -7.17
C ARG A 84 8.45 -12.00 -6.52
N ALA A 85 7.79 -11.00 -7.10
CA ALA A 85 7.76 -9.64 -6.57
C ALA A 85 7.19 -9.59 -5.13
N LEU A 86 6.19 -10.41 -4.84
CA LEU A 86 5.63 -10.53 -3.49
C LEU A 86 6.60 -11.23 -2.53
N ALA A 87 7.27 -12.30 -2.99
CA ALA A 87 8.24 -13.05 -2.20
C ALA A 87 9.42 -12.14 -1.77
N GLU A 88 9.95 -11.34 -2.68
CA GLU A 88 11.02 -10.39 -2.40
C GLU A 88 10.62 -9.39 -1.31
N GLN A 89 9.39 -8.89 -1.34
CA GLN A 89 8.86 -8.00 -0.29
C GLN A 89 8.74 -8.71 1.07
N VAL A 90 8.30 -9.96 1.10
CA VAL A 90 8.18 -10.75 2.33
C VAL A 90 9.56 -11.09 2.89
N PHE A 91 10.49 -11.55 2.04
CA PHE A 91 11.84 -11.96 2.48
C PHE A 91 12.64 -10.81 3.08
N GLY A 92 12.42 -9.58 2.61
CA GLY A 92 13.05 -8.38 3.15
C GLY A 92 12.45 -7.86 4.47
N GLN A 93 11.40 -8.49 5.00
CA GLN A 93 10.82 -8.07 6.28
C GLN A 93 11.69 -8.58 7.46
N TYR A 94 11.87 -7.72 8.45
CA TYR A 94 12.60 -8.06 9.67
C TYR A 94 11.73 -8.85 10.65
N LEU A 95 12.29 -9.91 11.21
CA LEU A 95 11.71 -10.70 12.31
C LEU A 95 12.02 -10.05 13.65
N ASP A 96 13.28 -9.64 13.83
CA ASP A 96 13.80 -8.89 14.98
C ASP A 96 14.73 -7.75 14.51
N ALA A 97 15.62 -7.26 15.37
CA ALA A 97 16.53 -6.16 15.05
C ALA A 97 17.54 -6.51 13.94
N ASP A 98 17.97 -7.76 13.86
CA ASP A 98 19.11 -8.20 13.08
C ASP A 98 18.78 -9.30 12.05
N THR A 99 17.63 -9.98 12.17
CA THR A 99 17.27 -11.15 11.36
C THR A 99 16.08 -10.85 10.45
N THR A 100 16.22 -11.11 9.15
CA THR A 100 15.14 -11.05 8.16
C THR A 100 14.44 -12.39 8.00
N ILE A 101 13.24 -12.37 7.39
CA ILE A 101 12.52 -13.61 7.03
C ILE A 101 13.38 -14.44 6.07
N GLY A 102 14.04 -13.81 5.10
CA GLY A 102 14.89 -14.50 4.12
C GLY A 102 16.07 -15.23 4.77
N GLU A 103 16.73 -14.62 5.74
CA GLU A 103 17.83 -15.25 6.49
C GLU A 103 17.35 -16.45 7.30
N MET A 104 16.25 -16.30 8.04
CA MET A 104 15.68 -17.41 8.82
C MET A 104 15.21 -18.58 7.95
N MET A 105 14.77 -18.34 6.70
CA MET A 105 14.43 -19.40 5.75
C MET A 105 15.64 -20.24 5.32
N ILE A 106 16.86 -19.71 5.43
CA ILE A 106 18.09 -20.46 5.14
C ILE A 106 18.42 -21.41 6.29
N GLU A 107 18.10 -21.01 7.50
CA GLU A 107 18.46 -21.73 8.72
C GLU A 107 17.43 -22.80 9.12
N ASP A 108 16.14 -22.56 8.83
CA ASP A 108 15.04 -23.45 9.23
C ASP A 108 14.11 -23.80 8.08
N ASP A 109 14.14 -25.09 7.66
CA ASP A 109 13.28 -25.60 6.56
C ASP A 109 11.80 -25.59 6.90
N ARG A 110 11.40 -25.71 8.16
CA ARG A 110 9.99 -25.66 8.57
C ARG A 110 9.48 -24.23 8.47
N PHE A 111 10.30 -23.27 8.89
CA PHE A 111 9.98 -21.86 8.74
C PHE A 111 9.86 -21.49 7.25
N ARG A 112 10.81 -21.95 6.41
CA ARG A 112 10.76 -21.78 4.95
C ARG A 112 9.45 -22.31 4.36
N ALA A 113 9.09 -23.56 4.65
CA ALA A 113 7.86 -24.15 4.13
C ALA A 113 6.61 -23.37 4.56
N ARG A 114 6.61 -22.77 5.75
CA ARG A 114 5.53 -21.92 6.22
C ARG A 114 5.45 -20.61 5.44
N VAL A 115 6.57 -19.94 5.23
CA VAL A 115 6.65 -18.68 4.46
C VAL A 115 6.22 -18.90 3.01
N GLU A 116 6.69 -19.96 2.36
CA GLU A 116 6.29 -20.33 1.01
C GLU A 116 4.78 -20.60 0.92
N GLY A 117 4.22 -21.34 1.86
CA GLY A 117 2.78 -21.62 1.94
C GLY A 117 1.95 -20.34 2.04
N VAL A 118 2.43 -19.36 2.82
CA VAL A 118 1.81 -18.05 2.95
C VAL A 118 1.83 -17.27 1.64
N ILE A 119 2.98 -17.22 0.95
CA ILE A 119 3.13 -16.51 -0.33
C ILE A 119 2.21 -17.11 -1.39
N TYR A 120 2.17 -18.44 -1.50
CA TYR A 120 1.26 -19.13 -2.42
C TYR A 120 -0.23 -18.95 -2.07
N GLY A 121 -0.53 -18.63 -0.82
CA GLY A 121 -1.87 -18.27 -0.36
C GLY A 121 -2.29 -16.83 -0.68
N ALA A 122 -1.43 -16.03 -1.30
CA ALA A 122 -1.75 -14.65 -1.67
C ALA A 122 -2.98 -14.58 -2.59
N ARG A 123 -3.81 -13.57 -2.35
CA ARG A 123 -5.07 -13.36 -3.07
C ARG A 123 -4.79 -12.77 -4.45
N LEU A 124 -5.35 -13.38 -5.49
CA LEU A 124 -5.39 -12.80 -6.83
C LEU A 124 -6.35 -11.60 -6.85
N VAL A 125 -5.84 -10.42 -7.18
CA VAL A 125 -6.62 -9.17 -7.29
C VAL A 125 -7.10 -8.98 -8.72
N SER A 126 -6.17 -9.01 -9.70
CA SER A 126 -6.51 -8.86 -11.12
C SER A 126 -5.52 -9.58 -12.03
N ILE A 127 -5.99 -9.90 -13.24
CA ILE A 127 -5.17 -10.26 -14.39
C ILE A 127 -5.72 -9.44 -15.57
N GLU A 128 -4.91 -8.55 -16.10
CA GLU A 128 -5.34 -7.57 -17.08
C GLU A 128 -4.35 -7.47 -18.24
N PRO A 129 -4.84 -7.28 -19.48
CA PRO A 129 -3.98 -6.94 -20.59
C PRO A 129 -3.41 -5.52 -20.41
N VAL A 130 -2.12 -5.36 -20.70
CA VAL A 130 -1.44 -4.05 -20.70
C VAL A 130 -0.88 -3.81 -22.09
N GLY A 131 -1.50 -2.88 -22.80
CA GLY A 131 -1.25 -2.71 -24.24
C GLY A 131 -1.71 -3.93 -25.04
N ASP A 132 -1.10 -4.12 -26.21
CA ASP A 132 -1.52 -5.16 -27.16
C ASP A 132 -0.79 -6.50 -26.97
N ASP A 133 0.36 -6.50 -26.29
CA ASP A 133 1.27 -7.65 -26.25
C ASP A 133 1.72 -8.04 -24.83
N SER A 134 1.04 -7.59 -23.77
CA SER A 134 1.45 -7.90 -22.41
C SER A 134 0.26 -8.18 -21.50
N TYR A 135 0.50 -8.99 -20.46
CA TYR A 135 -0.39 -9.18 -19.33
C TYR A 135 0.25 -8.72 -18.04
N GLN A 136 -0.56 -8.11 -17.19
CA GLN A 136 -0.24 -7.77 -15.81
C GLN A 136 -1.06 -8.64 -14.86
N THR A 137 -0.43 -9.18 -13.83
CA THR A 137 -1.11 -9.83 -12.72
C THR A 137 -0.81 -9.07 -11.43
N THR A 138 -1.84 -8.84 -10.62
CA THR A 138 -1.73 -8.24 -9.30
C THR A 138 -2.14 -9.25 -8.24
N LEU A 139 -1.25 -9.51 -7.28
CA LEU A 139 -1.49 -10.32 -6.08
C LEU A 139 -1.48 -9.43 -4.85
N SER A 140 -2.21 -9.81 -3.82
CA SER A 140 -2.24 -9.12 -2.53
C SER A 140 -2.11 -10.12 -1.39
N LEU A 141 -1.28 -9.77 -0.41
CA LEU A 141 -1.07 -10.50 0.83
C LEU A 141 -1.31 -9.56 2.01
N ASP A 142 -2.06 -10.02 3.02
CA ASP A 142 -2.30 -9.26 4.23
C ASP A 142 -1.00 -9.12 5.03
N GLN A 143 -0.67 -7.91 5.45
CA GLN A 143 0.55 -7.65 6.23
C GLN A 143 0.50 -8.29 7.63
N HIS A 144 -0.67 -8.61 8.16
CA HIS A 144 -0.79 -9.36 9.40
C HIS A 144 -0.08 -10.72 9.36
N VAL A 145 0.02 -11.31 8.17
CA VAL A 145 0.76 -12.55 7.96
C VAL A 145 2.24 -12.41 8.33
N VAL A 146 2.85 -11.25 8.07
CA VAL A 146 4.23 -10.97 8.50
C VAL A 146 4.33 -10.91 10.03
N GLN A 147 3.31 -10.35 10.69
CA GLN A 147 3.23 -10.32 12.15
C GLN A 147 3.07 -11.74 12.73
N ASP A 148 2.26 -12.58 12.09
CA ASP A 148 2.09 -13.99 12.47
C ASP A 148 3.39 -14.78 12.30
N LEU A 149 4.13 -14.56 11.21
CA LEU A 149 5.47 -15.15 11.00
C LEU A 149 6.46 -14.70 12.07
N ARG A 150 6.43 -13.42 12.45
CA ARG A 150 7.26 -12.89 13.55
C ARG A 150 6.88 -13.52 14.89
N ALA A 151 5.59 -13.65 15.19
CA ALA A 151 5.13 -14.29 16.42
C ALA A 151 5.54 -15.77 16.50
N LEU A 152 5.49 -16.50 15.39
CA LEU A 152 5.98 -17.87 15.29
C LEU A 152 7.48 -17.96 15.54
N TYR A 153 8.27 -17.07 14.97
CA TYR A 153 9.72 -16.98 15.17
C TYR A 153 10.05 -16.76 16.65
N LEU A 154 9.46 -15.74 17.26
CA LEU A 154 9.69 -15.44 18.68
C LEU A 154 9.23 -16.57 19.60
N GLY A 155 8.12 -17.23 19.29
CA GLY A 155 7.64 -18.39 20.02
C GLY A 155 8.58 -19.60 19.93
N TYR A 156 9.21 -19.81 18.78
CA TYR A 156 10.18 -20.88 18.57
C TYR A 156 11.41 -20.70 19.49
N PHE A 157 12.00 -19.51 19.52
CA PHE A 157 13.17 -19.23 20.38
C PHE A 157 12.85 -19.21 21.88
N ALA A 158 11.62 -18.83 22.26
CA ALA A 158 11.19 -18.91 23.64
C ALA A 158 11.12 -20.36 24.17
N HIS A 159 10.92 -21.35 23.28
CA HIS A 159 10.83 -22.76 23.65
C HIS A 159 12.16 -23.52 23.51
N THR A 160 13.03 -23.10 22.61
CA THR A 160 14.30 -23.81 22.32
C THR A 160 15.49 -23.29 23.15
N GLY A 161 15.31 -22.20 23.90
CA GLY A 161 16.41 -21.57 24.66
C GLY A 161 17.49 -21.09 23.70
N ASN A 162 17.78 -19.79 23.74
CA ASN A 162 18.78 -19.12 22.90
C ASN A 162 20.00 -20.03 22.63
N PRO A 163 20.31 -20.41 21.37
CA PRO A 163 21.59 -21.04 21.08
C PRO A 163 22.68 -20.00 21.28
N SER A 164 23.40 -20.12 22.39
CA SER A 164 24.60 -19.37 22.68
C SER A 164 25.77 -19.82 21.82
#